data_62196aea14ff322e34b64b145df3f704
#
_entry.id   62196aea14ff322e34b64b145df3f704
#
_cell.length_a   1.000
_cell.length_b   1.000
_cell.length_c   1.000
_cell.angle_alpha   90.00
_cell.angle_beta   90.00
_cell.angle_gamma   90.00
#
_symmetry.space_group_name_H-M   'P 1'
#
loop_
_entity.id
_entity.type
_entity.pdbx_description
1 polymer ?
#
loop_
_entity_poly.entity_id
_entity_poly.type
_entity_poly.pdbx_seq_one_letter_code
_entity_poly.pdbx_strand_id
1 'polypeptide(L)'
;MKPFEYGDEEIGELEILFMVASYTIAVGVLSIPRTLAGTTNFFDGWISLVITGILIVFITWVSVKLALRFPNQTFFTYTSAICSKPVAALITICFAIYYMVSAAYQTRFVAITAKQYLLARTPVEIIALLFLLVIVYAVSGSRVGVIRLNLLFLPIILFIALLVLVMNIPNFEPKNLSPLFTTSWEGYWKGSKESFFSLFGSDILLFYVAFVNRPKGVTKYAMIGAGIPLVLYLLIYMMAIGVFTAETTATLVYPTIELAKEAEVPGGFFGRIESLFFMIWIMTIFNTASLCLDVSLMAFSSLFQKVKKRTFIFLLTPCIYLIAMFPINLIEVTVLGRYLSYSVFGLGVLIPTVLLILAKVRGIKGNE
;
A
#
# COMPACT_ATOMS: atom_id res chain seq x y z
N MET A 1 -3.13 2.91 30.72
CA MET A 1 -2.75 1.82 29.80
C MET A 1 -3.32 0.54 30.35
N LYS A 2 -4.26 -0.13 29.65
CA LYS A 2 -4.62 -1.49 29.99
C LYS A 2 -3.39 -2.38 29.76
N PRO A 3 -3.11 -3.38 30.61
CA PRO A 3 -2.03 -4.32 30.33
C PRO A 3 -2.30 -5.05 29.00
N PHE A 4 -1.23 -5.40 28.32
CA PHE A 4 -1.26 -6.16 27.06
C PHE A 4 -1.93 -7.52 27.31
N GLU A 5 -3.14 -7.72 26.81
CA GLU A 5 -3.82 -9.00 26.81
C GLU A 5 -3.70 -9.66 25.43
N TYR A 6 -3.23 -10.90 25.42
CA TYR A 6 -3.16 -11.73 24.22
C TYR A 6 -4.60 -12.01 23.74
N GLY A 7 -5.02 -11.39 22.63
CA GLY A 7 -6.36 -11.54 22.08
C GLY A 7 -7.23 -10.29 22.11
N ASP A 8 -6.66 -9.15 22.53
CA ASP A 8 -7.31 -7.85 22.42
C ASP A 8 -7.58 -7.53 20.93
N GLU A 9 -8.86 -7.37 20.57
CA GLU A 9 -9.28 -7.04 19.20
C GLU A 9 -9.35 -5.52 18.96
N GLU A 10 -8.84 -4.72 19.89
CA GLU A 10 -8.91 -3.27 19.86
C GLU A 10 -7.66 -2.63 19.26
N ILE A 11 -7.85 -1.63 18.42
CA ILE A 11 -6.79 -0.91 17.68
C ILE A 11 -6.64 0.50 18.26
N GLY A 12 -5.39 0.93 18.51
CA GLY A 12 -5.07 2.29 18.93
C GLY A 12 -4.85 3.23 17.74
N GLU A 13 -4.77 4.52 18.04
CA GLU A 13 -4.55 5.56 17.02
C GLU A 13 -3.19 5.45 16.33
N LEU A 14 -2.12 5.08 17.06
CA LEU A 14 -0.79 4.85 16.49
C LEU A 14 -0.77 3.65 15.54
N GLU A 15 -1.50 2.59 15.88
CA GLU A 15 -1.62 1.41 15.02
C GLU A 15 -2.28 1.77 13.69
N ILE A 16 -3.25 2.70 13.67
CA ILE A 16 -3.83 3.25 12.43
C ILE A 16 -2.80 4.00 11.61
N LEU A 17 -1.97 4.85 12.22
CA LEU A 17 -0.90 5.57 11.51
C LEU A 17 0.04 4.59 10.82
N PHE A 18 0.58 3.65 11.61
CA PHE A 18 1.56 2.67 11.10
C PHE A 18 0.95 1.74 10.05
N MET A 19 -0.31 1.35 10.22
CA MET A 19 -1.04 0.51 9.27
C MET A 19 -1.20 1.22 7.92
N VAL A 20 -1.67 2.48 7.91
CA VAL A 20 -1.86 3.25 6.67
C VAL A 20 -0.52 3.50 5.98
N ALA A 21 0.50 3.92 6.72
CA ALA A 21 1.82 4.16 6.16
C ALA A 21 2.43 2.87 5.57
N SER A 22 2.40 1.77 6.33
CA SER A 22 2.95 0.49 5.90
C SER A 22 2.20 -0.11 4.72
N TYR A 23 0.87 0.01 4.69
CA TYR A 23 0.05 -0.47 3.57
C TYR A 23 0.37 0.26 2.26
N THR A 24 0.64 1.56 2.33
CA THR A 24 0.95 2.41 1.17
C THR A 24 2.38 2.18 0.66
N ILE A 25 3.36 1.94 1.55
CA ILE A 25 4.75 1.67 1.17
C ILE A 25 4.85 0.20 0.71
N ALA A 26 4.54 -0.06 -0.54
CA ALA A 26 4.57 -1.40 -1.11
C ALA A 26 5.40 -1.44 -2.42
N VAL A 27 4.76 -1.72 -3.53
CA VAL A 27 5.40 -1.76 -4.86
C VAL A 27 5.86 -0.36 -5.30
N GLY A 28 5.14 0.68 -4.88
CA GLY A 28 5.42 2.07 -5.27
C GLY A 28 6.84 2.54 -4.96
N VAL A 29 7.41 2.10 -3.84
CA VAL A 29 8.77 2.47 -3.44
C VAL A 29 9.82 2.12 -4.50
N LEU A 30 9.62 1.04 -5.25
CA LEU A 30 10.54 0.61 -6.30
C LEU A 30 10.31 1.33 -7.63
N SER A 31 9.06 1.59 -8.00
CA SER A 31 8.65 1.96 -9.35
C SER A 31 8.42 3.45 -9.57
N ILE A 32 8.07 4.22 -8.52
CA ILE A 32 7.75 5.65 -8.63
C ILE A 32 8.85 6.47 -9.29
N PRO A 33 10.15 6.35 -8.95
CA PRO A 33 11.17 7.18 -9.56
C PRO A 33 11.22 7.00 -11.08
N ARG A 34 11.15 5.76 -11.57
CA ARG A 34 11.08 5.46 -13.01
C ARG A 34 9.87 6.09 -13.68
N THR A 35 8.69 5.89 -13.05
CA THR A 35 7.43 6.34 -13.63
C THR A 35 7.38 7.85 -13.76
N LEU A 36 7.84 8.57 -12.76
CA LEU A 36 7.90 10.04 -12.77
C LEU A 36 8.93 10.55 -13.75
N ALA A 37 10.15 10.00 -13.76
CA ALA A 37 11.18 10.37 -14.71
C ALA A 37 10.76 10.13 -16.17
N GLY A 38 9.90 9.13 -16.43
CA GLY A 38 9.34 8.87 -17.75
C GLY A 38 8.16 9.75 -18.16
N THR A 39 7.58 10.53 -17.23
CA THR A 39 6.41 11.38 -17.48
C THR A 39 6.68 12.87 -17.31
N THR A 40 7.75 13.22 -16.60
CA THR A 40 8.16 14.59 -16.30
C THR A 40 9.62 14.83 -16.70
N ASN A 41 10.02 16.09 -16.79
CA ASN A 41 11.39 16.46 -17.09
C ASN A 41 12.19 16.64 -15.81
N PHE A 42 13.46 16.21 -15.81
CA PHE A 42 14.37 16.39 -14.68
C PHE A 42 13.74 16.00 -13.34
N PHE A 43 13.82 16.89 -12.35
CA PHE A 43 13.24 16.62 -11.02
C PHE A 43 11.76 17.04 -10.89
N ASP A 44 11.17 17.65 -11.89
CA ASP A 44 9.81 18.24 -11.85
C ASP A 44 8.69 17.26 -11.39
N GLY A 45 8.91 15.95 -11.46
CA GLY A 45 7.98 14.94 -10.96
C GLY A 45 7.63 15.06 -9.48
N TRP A 46 8.43 15.81 -8.68
CA TRP A 46 8.08 16.10 -7.29
C TRP A 46 6.75 16.86 -7.16
N ILE A 47 6.43 17.73 -8.13
CA ILE A 47 5.16 18.45 -8.16
C ILE A 47 4.00 17.48 -8.32
N SER A 48 4.14 16.48 -9.21
CA SER A 48 3.15 15.42 -9.40
C SER A 48 2.93 14.61 -8.12
N LEU A 49 4.00 14.30 -7.38
CA LEU A 49 3.90 13.62 -6.08
C LEU A 49 3.17 14.46 -5.05
N VAL A 50 3.47 15.76 -4.96
CA VAL A 50 2.81 16.66 -4.00
C VAL A 50 1.33 16.80 -4.31
N ILE A 51 0.97 17.00 -5.58
CA ILE A 51 -0.43 17.08 -6.01
C ILE A 51 -1.18 15.79 -5.61
N THR A 52 -0.61 14.64 -5.93
CA THR A 52 -1.17 13.34 -5.57
C THR A 52 -1.27 13.16 -4.07
N GLY A 53 -0.21 13.51 -3.33
CA GLY A 53 -0.17 13.40 -1.87
C GLY A 53 -1.26 14.23 -1.18
N ILE A 54 -1.48 15.48 -1.62
CA ILE A 54 -2.57 16.33 -1.09
C ILE A 54 -3.93 15.66 -1.36
N LEU A 55 -4.14 15.12 -2.57
CA LEU A 55 -5.38 14.42 -2.92
C LEU A 55 -5.59 13.18 -2.04
N ILE A 56 -4.54 12.39 -1.82
CA ILE A 56 -4.60 11.17 -0.99
C ILE A 56 -4.91 11.52 0.48
N VAL A 57 -4.28 12.55 1.04
CA VAL A 57 -4.59 13.01 2.41
C VAL A 57 -6.05 13.45 2.52
N PHE A 58 -6.57 14.16 1.50
CA PHE A 58 -7.98 14.54 1.46
C PHE A 58 -8.92 13.33 1.39
N ILE A 59 -8.63 12.34 0.53
CA ILE A 59 -9.42 11.11 0.42
C ILE A 59 -9.35 10.30 1.72
N THR A 60 -8.19 10.24 2.36
CA THR A 60 -8.02 9.63 3.68
C THR A 60 -8.95 10.28 4.70
N TRP A 61 -9.01 11.62 4.73
CA TRP A 61 -9.95 12.34 5.57
C TRP A 61 -11.41 11.96 5.28
N VAL A 62 -11.81 11.86 4.00
CA VAL A 62 -13.17 11.44 3.59
C VAL A 62 -13.48 10.04 4.11
N SER A 63 -12.58 9.07 3.90
CA SER A 63 -12.75 7.67 4.30
C SER A 63 -12.89 7.52 5.81
N VAL A 64 -12.04 8.20 6.59
CA VAL A 64 -12.13 8.21 8.05
C VAL A 64 -13.40 8.86 8.54
N LYS A 65 -13.79 10.02 7.96
CA LYS A 65 -15.04 10.71 8.33
C LYS A 65 -16.29 9.88 8.05
N LEU A 66 -16.28 9.08 6.97
CA LEU A 66 -17.36 8.14 6.70
C LEU A 66 -17.37 7.03 7.77
N ALA A 67 -16.27 6.38 8.02
CA ALA A 67 -16.19 5.25 8.96
C ALA A 67 -16.50 5.67 10.41
N LEU A 68 -15.96 6.82 10.86
CA LEU A 68 -16.23 7.37 12.20
C LEU A 68 -17.68 7.82 12.41
N ARG A 69 -18.46 7.99 11.35
CA ARG A 69 -19.89 8.29 11.45
C ARG A 69 -20.71 7.07 11.92
N PHE A 70 -20.11 5.86 11.84
CA PHE A 70 -20.74 4.58 12.17
C PHE A 70 -19.83 3.75 13.10
N PRO A 71 -19.62 4.18 14.35
CA PRO A 71 -18.71 3.50 15.27
C PRO A 71 -19.17 2.06 15.49
N ASN A 72 -18.20 1.15 15.64
CA ASN A 72 -18.41 -0.28 15.90
C ASN A 72 -19.27 -1.03 14.85
N GLN A 73 -19.44 -0.46 13.65
CA GLN A 73 -20.20 -1.10 12.58
C GLN A 73 -19.29 -1.58 11.45
N THR A 74 -19.55 -2.78 10.94
CA THR A 74 -18.83 -3.29 9.78
C THR A 74 -19.18 -2.50 8.52
N PHE A 75 -18.28 -2.53 7.53
CA PHE A 75 -18.49 -1.84 6.23
C PHE A 75 -19.84 -2.19 5.61
N PHE A 76 -20.21 -3.47 5.57
CA PHE A 76 -21.49 -3.92 5.02
C PHE A 76 -22.68 -3.36 5.83
N THR A 77 -22.59 -3.33 7.15
CA THR A 77 -23.69 -2.86 8.02
C THR A 77 -23.99 -1.40 7.78
N TYR A 78 -23.00 -0.51 7.85
CA TYR A 78 -23.25 0.91 7.67
C TYR A 78 -23.57 1.27 6.21
N THR A 79 -22.98 0.58 5.23
CA THR A 79 -23.34 0.78 3.82
C THR A 79 -24.78 0.36 3.56
N SER A 80 -25.28 -0.71 4.22
CA SER A 80 -26.68 -1.13 4.13
C SER A 80 -27.66 -0.12 4.75
N ALA A 81 -27.22 0.60 5.78
CA ALA A 81 -28.01 1.67 6.39
C ALA A 81 -28.07 2.92 5.48
N ILE A 82 -27.00 3.23 4.77
CA ILE A 82 -26.91 4.38 3.85
C ILE A 82 -27.67 4.12 2.54
N CYS A 83 -27.50 2.93 1.98
CA CYS A 83 -28.09 2.50 0.70
C CYS A 83 -29.21 1.47 0.94
N SER A 84 -29.29 0.46 0.10
CA SER A 84 -30.11 -0.74 0.30
C SER A 84 -29.22 -1.96 0.51
N LYS A 85 -29.74 -3.01 1.16
CA LYS A 85 -28.99 -4.25 1.40
C LYS A 85 -28.38 -4.86 0.12
N PRO A 86 -29.10 -4.97 -1.04
CA PRO A 86 -28.52 -5.49 -2.27
C PRO A 86 -27.35 -4.65 -2.81
N VAL A 87 -27.50 -3.33 -2.78
CA VAL A 87 -26.44 -2.41 -3.24
C VAL A 87 -25.22 -2.50 -2.33
N ALA A 88 -25.42 -2.53 -1.01
CA ALA A 88 -24.35 -2.70 -0.04
C ALA A 88 -23.62 -4.05 -0.22
N ALA A 89 -24.35 -5.14 -0.50
CA ALA A 89 -23.78 -6.45 -0.77
C ALA A 89 -22.90 -6.42 -2.03
N LEU A 90 -23.41 -5.81 -3.13
CA LEU A 90 -22.64 -5.66 -4.36
C LEU A 90 -21.34 -4.88 -4.14
N ILE A 91 -21.41 -3.72 -3.48
CA ILE A 91 -20.23 -2.91 -3.16
C ILE A 91 -19.25 -3.71 -2.30
N THR A 92 -19.73 -4.42 -1.28
CA THR A 92 -18.86 -5.22 -0.40
C THR A 92 -18.20 -6.38 -1.15
N ILE A 93 -18.90 -7.04 -2.08
CA ILE A 93 -18.32 -8.07 -2.95
C ILE A 93 -17.24 -7.47 -3.86
N CYS A 94 -17.48 -6.31 -4.45
CA CYS A 94 -16.47 -5.63 -5.27
C CYS A 94 -15.20 -5.34 -4.47
N PHE A 95 -15.31 -4.85 -3.23
CA PHE A 95 -14.15 -4.67 -2.34
C PHE A 95 -13.49 -6.01 -2.00
N ALA A 96 -14.25 -7.06 -1.68
CA ALA A 96 -13.72 -8.37 -1.36
C ALA A 96 -12.86 -8.93 -2.50
N ILE A 97 -13.35 -8.84 -3.74
CA ILE A 97 -12.64 -9.29 -4.94
C ILE A 97 -11.42 -8.40 -5.21
N TYR A 98 -11.58 -7.07 -5.11
CA TYR A 98 -10.48 -6.13 -5.27
C TYR A 98 -9.29 -6.46 -4.34
N TYR A 99 -9.54 -6.67 -3.06
CA TYR A 99 -8.50 -7.00 -2.09
C TYR A 99 -7.93 -8.41 -2.29
N MET A 100 -8.74 -9.37 -2.71
CA MET A 100 -8.27 -10.70 -3.08
C MET A 100 -7.31 -10.65 -4.27
N VAL A 101 -7.66 -9.91 -5.34
CA VAL A 101 -6.80 -9.72 -6.51
C VAL A 101 -5.56 -8.89 -6.16
N SER A 102 -5.68 -7.90 -5.27
CA SER A 102 -4.53 -7.13 -4.77
C SER A 102 -3.54 -8.01 -4.01
N ALA A 103 -4.00 -8.94 -3.16
CA ALA A 103 -3.13 -9.91 -2.49
C ALA A 103 -2.41 -10.83 -3.50
N ALA A 104 -3.11 -11.27 -4.54
CA ALA A 104 -2.53 -12.06 -5.63
C ALA A 104 -1.47 -11.27 -6.42
N TYR A 105 -1.76 -10.01 -6.74
CA TYR A 105 -0.82 -9.10 -7.39
C TYR A 105 0.48 -8.94 -6.59
N GLN A 106 0.37 -8.66 -5.28
CA GLN A 106 1.52 -8.53 -4.39
C GLN A 106 2.33 -9.82 -4.34
N THR A 107 1.66 -10.99 -4.23
CA THR A 107 2.29 -12.31 -4.21
C THR A 107 3.08 -12.56 -5.50
N ARG A 108 2.50 -12.26 -6.66
CA ARG A 108 3.18 -12.44 -7.94
C ARG A 108 4.35 -11.47 -8.11
N PHE A 109 4.14 -10.21 -7.74
CA PHE A 109 5.16 -9.18 -7.84
C PHE A 109 6.41 -9.54 -7.03
N VAL A 110 6.23 -9.96 -5.77
CA VAL A 110 7.34 -10.44 -4.92
C VAL A 110 8.03 -11.63 -5.55
N ALA A 111 7.28 -12.61 -6.05
CA ALA A 111 7.86 -13.83 -6.58
C ALA A 111 8.74 -13.58 -7.81
N ILE A 112 8.28 -12.75 -8.76
CA ILE A 112 9.06 -12.40 -9.96
C ILE A 112 10.30 -11.57 -9.56
N THR A 113 10.13 -10.56 -8.70
CA THR A 113 11.21 -9.67 -8.32
C THR A 113 12.25 -10.40 -7.44
N ALA A 114 11.81 -11.25 -6.51
CA ALA A 114 12.73 -12.07 -5.71
C ALA A 114 13.51 -13.08 -6.57
N LYS A 115 12.90 -13.68 -7.58
CA LYS A 115 13.60 -14.52 -8.54
C LYS A 115 14.68 -13.75 -9.28
N GLN A 116 14.39 -12.52 -9.69
CA GLN A 116 15.32 -11.69 -10.46
C GLN A 116 16.55 -11.26 -9.64
N TYR A 117 16.38 -10.92 -8.36
CA TYR A 117 17.44 -10.29 -7.57
C TYR A 117 18.05 -11.18 -6.48
N LEU A 118 17.34 -12.18 -5.94
CA LEU A 118 17.81 -13.02 -4.82
C LEU A 118 17.84 -14.52 -5.14
N LEU A 119 16.82 -15.03 -5.80
CA LEU A 119 16.53 -16.46 -5.88
C LEU A 119 16.53 -16.96 -7.35
N ALA A 120 17.55 -16.62 -8.12
CA ALA A 120 17.62 -16.89 -9.58
C ALA A 120 17.36 -18.36 -9.96
N ARG A 121 17.69 -19.31 -9.08
CA ARG A 121 17.54 -20.76 -9.32
C ARG A 121 16.19 -21.33 -8.84
N THR A 122 15.41 -20.57 -8.07
CA THR A 122 14.13 -21.03 -7.52
C THR A 122 12.99 -20.72 -8.47
N PRO A 123 12.09 -21.69 -8.78
CA PRO A 123 10.89 -21.46 -9.58
C PRO A 123 10.01 -20.38 -8.93
N VAL A 124 9.40 -19.52 -9.77
CA VAL A 124 8.53 -18.42 -9.31
C VAL A 124 7.33 -18.95 -8.52
N GLU A 125 6.83 -20.10 -8.92
CA GLU A 125 5.69 -20.79 -8.32
C GLU A 125 5.97 -21.14 -6.85
N ILE A 126 7.18 -21.61 -6.57
CA ILE A 126 7.59 -21.98 -5.20
C ILE A 126 7.74 -20.72 -4.34
N ILE A 127 8.37 -19.66 -4.88
CA ILE A 127 8.52 -18.40 -4.16
C ILE A 127 7.14 -17.81 -3.82
N ALA A 128 6.22 -17.78 -4.80
CA ALA A 128 4.87 -17.29 -4.60
C ALA A 128 4.09 -18.11 -3.58
N LEU A 129 4.21 -19.45 -3.63
CA LEU A 129 3.54 -20.34 -2.69
C LEU A 129 4.03 -20.12 -1.26
N LEU A 130 5.34 -20.08 -1.06
CA LEU A 130 5.92 -19.86 0.27
C LEU A 130 5.54 -18.50 0.83
N PHE A 131 5.60 -17.45 0.02
CA PHE A 131 5.19 -16.11 0.42
C PHE A 131 3.70 -16.06 0.81
N LEU A 132 2.82 -16.67 0.00
CA LEU A 132 1.39 -16.74 0.31
C LEU A 132 1.11 -17.56 1.57
N LEU A 133 1.82 -18.65 1.82
CA LEU A 133 1.65 -19.44 3.04
C LEU A 133 2.03 -18.65 4.30
N VAL A 134 3.06 -17.82 4.24
CA VAL A 134 3.44 -16.94 5.36
C VAL A 134 2.35 -15.89 5.61
N ILE A 135 1.77 -15.30 4.56
CA ILE A 135 0.62 -14.39 4.66
C ILE A 135 -0.58 -15.07 5.31
N VAL A 136 -0.91 -16.26 4.84
CA VAL A 136 -2.03 -17.07 5.37
C VAL A 136 -1.80 -17.41 6.85
N TYR A 137 -0.58 -17.76 7.22
CA TYR A 137 -0.22 -18.02 8.61
C TYR A 137 -0.45 -16.78 9.49
N ALA A 138 0.04 -15.62 9.08
CA ALA A 138 -0.15 -14.36 9.82
C ALA A 138 -1.63 -13.99 9.97
N VAL A 139 -2.39 -14.07 8.89
CA VAL A 139 -3.83 -13.72 8.88
C VAL A 139 -4.69 -14.75 9.60
N SER A 140 -4.24 -16.00 9.71
CA SER A 140 -4.93 -17.06 10.50
C SER A 140 -4.94 -16.76 11.98
N GLY A 141 -4.01 -15.95 12.47
CA GLY A 141 -3.94 -15.44 13.83
C GLY A 141 -4.96 -14.32 14.11
N SER A 142 -4.63 -13.47 15.09
CA SER A 142 -5.46 -12.32 15.43
C SER A 142 -5.27 -11.18 14.43
N ARG A 143 -6.34 -10.44 14.12
CA ARG A 143 -6.32 -9.25 13.27
C ARG A 143 -5.37 -8.17 13.84
N VAL A 144 -5.44 -7.94 15.12
CA VAL A 144 -4.56 -6.99 15.81
C VAL A 144 -3.09 -7.40 15.70
N GLY A 145 -2.80 -8.70 15.68
CA GLY A 145 -1.45 -9.22 15.44
C GLY A 145 -0.90 -8.78 14.08
N VAL A 146 -1.71 -8.86 13.01
CA VAL A 146 -1.32 -8.39 11.67
C VAL A 146 -1.02 -6.88 11.67
N ILE A 147 -1.85 -6.09 12.37
CA ILE A 147 -1.64 -4.64 12.48
C ILE A 147 -0.39 -4.33 13.30
N ARG A 148 -0.13 -5.04 14.38
CA ARG A 148 1.08 -4.86 15.22
C ARG A 148 2.36 -5.25 14.50
N LEU A 149 2.32 -6.18 13.53
CA LEU A 149 3.46 -6.44 12.66
C LEU A 149 3.83 -5.19 11.83
N ASN A 150 2.85 -4.40 11.39
CA ASN A 150 3.13 -3.12 10.71
C ASN A 150 3.85 -2.12 11.64
N LEU A 151 3.46 -2.08 12.92
CA LEU A 151 4.10 -1.23 13.92
C LEU A 151 5.55 -1.65 14.19
N LEU A 152 5.83 -2.94 14.13
CA LEU A 152 7.19 -3.48 14.30
C LEU A 152 8.06 -3.23 13.05
N PHE A 153 7.52 -3.49 11.87
CA PHE A 153 8.32 -3.49 10.64
C PHE A 153 8.53 -2.10 10.04
N LEU A 154 7.54 -1.20 10.11
CA LEU A 154 7.65 0.11 9.46
C LEU A 154 8.85 0.95 9.93
N PRO A 155 9.19 1.05 11.24
CA PRO A 155 10.39 1.78 11.66
C PRO A 155 11.68 1.19 11.07
N ILE A 156 11.77 -0.12 10.98
CA ILE A 156 12.93 -0.82 10.37
C ILE A 156 13.02 -0.50 8.88
N ILE A 157 11.87 -0.55 8.19
CA ILE A 157 11.76 -0.25 6.76
C ILE A 157 12.21 1.19 6.48
N LEU A 158 11.69 2.15 7.24
CA LEU A 158 12.07 3.56 7.10
C LEU A 158 13.54 3.79 7.41
N PHE A 159 14.07 3.16 8.46
CA PHE A 159 15.48 3.28 8.83
C PHE A 159 16.41 2.79 7.70
N ILE A 160 16.15 1.61 7.15
CA ILE A 160 16.98 1.06 6.05
C ILE A 160 16.82 1.87 4.77
N ALA A 161 15.59 2.33 4.45
CA ALA A 161 15.40 3.20 3.30
C ALA A 161 16.19 4.51 3.45
N LEU A 162 16.13 5.16 4.61
CA LEU A 162 16.91 6.37 4.90
C LEU A 162 18.42 6.10 4.89
N LEU A 163 18.86 4.96 5.41
CA LEU A 163 20.27 4.55 5.37
C LEU A 163 20.78 4.49 3.93
N VAL A 164 20.04 3.83 3.02
CA VAL A 164 20.41 3.78 1.59
C VAL A 164 20.48 5.18 0.99
N LEU A 165 19.57 6.09 1.33
CA LEU A 165 19.63 7.47 0.85
C LEU A 165 20.88 8.21 1.37
N VAL A 166 21.18 8.10 2.67
CA VAL A 166 22.36 8.73 3.27
C VAL A 166 23.67 8.22 2.64
N MET A 167 23.74 6.92 2.36
CA MET A 167 24.93 6.32 1.73
C MET A 167 25.15 6.77 0.29
N ASN A 168 24.12 7.23 -0.38
CA ASN A 168 24.19 7.78 -1.75
C ASN A 168 24.49 9.29 -1.80
N ILE A 169 24.62 9.99 -0.66
CA ILE A 169 24.94 11.42 -0.63
C ILE A 169 26.26 11.72 -1.38
N PRO A 170 27.34 10.91 -1.28
CA PRO A 170 28.56 11.17 -2.03
C PRO A 170 28.38 11.12 -3.57
N ASN A 171 27.43 10.32 -4.05
CA ASN A 171 27.13 10.15 -5.48
C ASN A 171 26.09 11.16 -6.00
N PHE A 172 25.54 11.99 -5.13
CA PHE A 172 24.48 12.93 -5.45
C PHE A 172 25.02 14.18 -6.12
N GLU A 173 24.60 14.46 -7.35
CA GLU A 173 24.95 15.66 -8.10
C GLU A 173 23.75 16.63 -8.21
N PRO A 174 23.75 17.76 -7.50
CA PRO A 174 22.64 18.73 -7.51
C PRO A 174 22.29 19.26 -8.91
N LYS A 175 23.28 19.31 -9.83
CA LYS A 175 23.06 19.76 -11.22
C LYS A 175 22.05 18.90 -11.98
N ASN A 176 21.92 17.60 -11.62
CA ASN A 176 21.00 16.65 -12.26
C ASN A 176 19.52 16.98 -11.97
N LEU A 177 19.25 17.79 -10.94
CA LEU A 177 17.90 18.24 -10.61
C LEU A 177 17.41 19.38 -11.52
N SER A 178 18.30 20.06 -12.21
CA SER A 178 18.03 21.26 -13.00
C SER A 178 18.01 20.94 -14.51
N PRO A 179 17.25 21.72 -15.31
CA PRO A 179 16.39 22.85 -14.92
C PRO A 179 15.07 22.42 -14.27
N LEU A 180 14.48 23.30 -13.45
CA LEU A 180 13.17 23.07 -12.83
C LEU A 180 12.05 23.76 -13.63
N PHE A 181 10.82 23.29 -13.43
CA PHE A 181 9.60 23.87 -14.03
C PHE A 181 9.57 23.84 -15.56
N THR A 182 10.17 22.82 -16.17
CA THR A 182 10.22 22.62 -17.63
C THR A 182 9.16 21.66 -18.14
N THR A 183 8.49 20.96 -17.22
CA THR A 183 7.47 19.98 -17.57
C THR A 183 6.16 20.66 -17.95
N SER A 184 5.51 20.17 -19.01
CA SER A 184 4.19 20.62 -19.41
C SER A 184 3.12 20.24 -18.39
N TRP A 185 2.00 20.96 -18.38
CA TRP A 185 0.86 20.63 -17.51
C TRP A 185 0.34 19.19 -17.73
N GLU A 186 0.37 18.72 -18.97
CA GLU A 186 0.02 17.34 -19.30
C GLU A 186 0.98 16.32 -18.63
N GLY A 187 2.27 16.64 -18.59
CA GLY A 187 3.28 15.81 -17.92
C GLY A 187 3.01 15.71 -16.41
N TYR A 188 2.73 16.84 -15.74
CA TYR A 188 2.36 16.83 -14.33
C TYR A 188 1.10 16.01 -14.05
N TRP A 189 0.08 16.12 -14.91
CA TRP A 189 -1.14 15.35 -14.78
C TRP A 189 -0.91 13.84 -14.97
N LYS A 190 -0.11 13.46 -15.97
CA LYS A 190 0.28 12.06 -16.19
C LYS A 190 1.06 11.51 -14.98
N GLY A 191 2.07 12.24 -14.52
CA GLY A 191 2.84 11.86 -13.34
C GLY A 191 1.98 11.70 -12.09
N SER A 192 1.03 12.61 -11.86
CA SER A 192 0.08 12.53 -10.74
C SER A 192 -0.82 11.29 -10.85
N LYS A 193 -1.34 11.00 -12.04
CA LYS A 193 -2.19 9.82 -12.28
C LYS A 193 -1.44 8.51 -12.05
N GLU A 194 -0.20 8.42 -12.53
CA GLU A 194 0.62 7.22 -12.36
C GLU A 194 1.07 7.02 -10.89
N SER A 195 1.32 8.11 -10.15
CA SER A 195 1.68 8.05 -8.73
C SER A 195 0.51 7.72 -7.82
N PHE A 196 -0.74 7.91 -8.28
CA PHE A 196 -1.94 7.79 -7.46
C PHE A 196 -2.08 6.40 -6.83
N PHE A 197 -1.95 5.34 -7.62
CA PHE A 197 -2.06 3.97 -7.12
C PHE A 197 -1.00 3.65 -6.06
N SER A 198 0.21 4.13 -6.27
CA SER A 198 1.34 3.87 -5.37
C SER A 198 1.25 4.60 -4.02
N LEU A 199 0.55 5.74 -3.98
CA LEU A 199 0.30 6.51 -2.76
C LEU A 199 -1.06 6.22 -2.12
N PHE A 200 -1.92 5.44 -2.79
CA PHE A 200 -3.26 5.16 -2.30
C PHE A 200 -3.25 4.00 -1.31
N GLY A 201 -3.89 4.18 -0.18
CA GLY A 201 -3.97 3.17 0.88
C GLY A 201 -5.02 3.47 1.95
N SER A 202 -5.87 4.46 1.71
CA SER A 202 -6.86 4.91 2.70
C SER A 202 -8.15 4.09 2.73
N ASP A 203 -8.41 3.28 1.74
CA ASP A 203 -9.60 2.44 1.61
C ASP A 203 -9.70 1.35 2.69
N ILE A 204 -8.55 0.86 3.20
CA ILE A 204 -8.53 -0.08 4.32
C ILE A 204 -9.20 0.49 5.57
N LEU A 205 -9.18 1.81 5.76
CA LEU A 205 -9.79 2.50 6.91
C LEU A 205 -11.30 2.30 6.98
N LEU A 206 -11.96 2.08 5.84
CA LEU A 206 -13.39 1.77 5.78
C LEU A 206 -13.75 0.48 6.55
N PHE A 207 -12.79 -0.42 6.71
CA PHE A 207 -12.95 -1.70 7.39
C PHE A 207 -12.38 -1.71 8.80
N TYR A 208 -11.23 -1.04 9.02
CA TYR A 208 -10.49 -1.13 10.28
C TYR A 208 -10.94 -0.12 11.34
N VAL A 209 -11.51 1.02 10.95
CA VAL A 209 -11.95 2.06 11.91
C VAL A 209 -13.02 1.53 12.87
N ALA A 210 -13.79 0.51 12.48
CA ALA A 210 -14.76 -0.15 13.35
C ALA A 210 -14.15 -0.82 14.61
N PHE A 211 -12.84 -1.08 14.60
CA PHE A 211 -12.11 -1.74 15.71
C PHE A 211 -11.32 -0.76 16.57
N VAL A 212 -11.49 0.54 16.36
CA VAL A 212 -10.71 1.56 17.08
C VAL A 212 -11.40 1.96 18.38
N ASN A 213 -10.67 1.82 19.49
CA ASN A 213 -11.16 2.13 20.85
C ASN A 213 -11.40 3.62 21.09
N ARG A 214 -10.53 4.49 20.55
CA ARG A 214 -10.56 5.93 20.78
C ARG A 214 -10.65 6.68 19.46
N PRO A 215 -11.87 7.01 19.01
CA PRO A 215 -12.06 7.59 17.68
C PRO A 215 -11.57 9.04 17.54
N LYS A 216 -11.32 9.77 18.66
CA LYS A 216 -11.03 11.21 18.62
C LYS A 216 -9.79 11.60 17.83
N GLY A 217 -8.71 10.80 17.87
CA GLY A 217 -7.44 11.07 17.19
C GLY A 217 -7.28 10.41 15.81
N VAL A 218 -8.11 9.43 15.48
CA VAL A 218 -7.97 8.57 14.27
C VAL A 218 -7.79 9.39 13.00
N THR A 219 -8.55 10.45 12.80
CA THR A 219 -8.45 11.30 11.60
C THR A 219 -7.05 11.89 11.44
N LYS A 220 -6.49 12.44 12.53
CA LYS A 220 -5.14 13.05 12.52
C LYS A 220 -4.07 11.99 12.21
N TYR A 221 -4.11 10.87 12.92
CA TYR A 221 -3.12 9.80 12.77
C TYR A 221 -3.20 9.11 11.41
N ALA A 222 -4.39 8.91 10.85
CA ALA A 222 -4.56 8.38 9.51
C ALA A 222 -4.00 9.32 8.42
N MET A 223 -4.25 10.64 8.56
CA MET A 223 -3.70 11.63 7.62
C MET A 223 -2.17 11.71 7.70
N ILE A 224 -1.59 11.65 8.90
CA ILE A 224 -0.13 11.58 9.08
C ILE A 224 0.40 10.28 8.45
N GLY A 225 -0.25 9.14 8.70
CA GLY A 225 0.10 7.86 8.10
C GLY A 225 0.12 7.89 6.57
N ALA A 226 -0.83 8.59 5.95
CA ALA A 226 -0.86 8.80 4.50
C ALA A 226 0.24 9.77 4.00
N GLY A 227 0.71 10.68 4.86
CA GLY A 227 1.79 11.62 4.54
C GLY A 227 3.20 11.03 4.59
N ILE A 228 3.44 10.02 5.42
CA ILE A 228 4.78 9.39 5.56
C ILE A 228 5.30 8.82 4.23
N PRO A 229 4.51 8.02 3.47
CA PRO A 229 4.96 7.51 2.17
C PRO A 229 5.25 8.60 1.16
N LEU A 230 4.49 9.70 1.18
CA LEU A 230 4.75 10.85 0.30
C LEU A 230 6.15 11.43 0.52
N VAL A 231 6.50 11.68 1.79
CA VAL A 231 7.84 12.22 2.13
C VAL A 231 8.94 11.24 1.73
N LEU A 232 8.76 9.95 2.02
CA LEU A 232 9.73 8.92 1.64
C LEU A 232 9.92 8.87 0.12
N TYR A 233 8.84 8.88 -0.65
CA TYR A 233 8.90 8.81 -2.11
C TYR A 233 9.50 10.07 -2.74
N LEU A 234 9.27 11.25 -2.16
CA LEU A 234 9.95 12.49 -2.57
C LEU A 234 11.46 12.38 -2.38
N LEU A 235 11.91 11.88 -1.22
CA LEU A 235 13.34 11.71 -0.93
C LEU A 235 13.98 10.67 -1.86
N ILE A 236 13.32 9.54 -2.10
CA ILE A 236 13.82 8.49 -3.00
C ILE A 236 13.88 9.03 -4.44
N TYR A 237 12.85 9.75 -4.89
CA TYR A 237 12.82 10.33 -6.24
C TYR A 237 13.93 11.37 -6.42
N MET A 238 14.09 12.27 -5.46
CA MET A 238 15.18 13.26 -5.46
C MET A 238 16.55 12.59 -5.56
N MET A 239 16.78 11.55 -4.75
CA MET A 239 18.05 10.82 -4.75
C MET A 239 18.26 10.09 -6.09
N ALA A 240 17.24 9.45 -6.63
CA ALA A 240 17.34 8.73 -7.90
C ALA A 240 17.71 9.67 -9.06
N ILE A 241 17.07 10.85 -9.14
CA ILE A 241 17.42 11.85 -10.16
C ILE A 241 18.82 12.43 -9.93
N GLY A 242 19.18 12.74 -8.68
CA GLY A 242 20.48 13.31 -8.33
C GLY A 242 21.63 12.35 -8.62
N VAL A 243 21.47 11.04 -8.41
CA VAL A 243 22.51 10.03 -8.65
C VAL A 243 22.56 9.58 -10.13
N PHE A 244 21.39 9.30 -10.75
CA PHE A 244 21.33 8.64 -12.06
C PHE A 244 20.97 9.55 -13.22
N THR A 245 20.54 10.80 -13.00
CA THR A 245 19.85 11.67 -13.95
C THR A 245 18.40 11.21 -14.26
N ALA A 246 17.58 12.09 -14.82
CA ALA A 246 16.20 11.76 -15.17
C ALA A 246 16.12 10.73 -16.30
N GLU A 247 16.96 10.88 -17.34
CA GLU A 247 17.00 9.97 -18.49
C GLU A 247 17.35 8.55 -18.09
N THR A 248 18.40 8.38 -17.28
CA THR A 248 18.82 7.07 -16.77
C THR A 248 17.75 6.49 -15.85
N THR A 249 17.21 7.27 -14.93
CA THR A 249 16.16 6.82 -13.99
C THR A 249 14.93 6.30 -14.73
N ALA A 250 14.54 6.93 -15.86
CA ALA A 250 13.42 6.48 -16.68
C ALA A 250 13.64 5.11 -17.34
N THR A 251 14.90 4.71 -17.58
CA THR A 251 15.24 3.42 -18.22
C THR A 251 15.43 2.28 -17.24
N LEU A 252 15.83 2.56 -16.01
CA LEU A 252 16.03 1.56 -14.95
C LEU A 252 14.71 0.86 -14.59
N VAL A 253 14.74 -0.46 -14.40
CA VAL A 253 13.54 -1.23 -14.02
C VAL A 253 13.07 -0.82 -12.63
N TYR A 254 13.98 -0.77 -11.67
CA TYR A 254 13.74 -0.40 -10.27
C TYR A 254 14.85 0.53 -9.76
N PRO A 255 14.74 1.85 -9.99
CA PRO A 255 15.79 2.79 -9.60
C PRO A 255 16.17 2.73 -8.12
N THR A 256 15.21 2.43 -7.25
CA THR A 256 15.46 2.33 -5.80
C THR A 256 16.34 1.13 -5.43
N ILE A 257 16.25 0.02 -6.18
CA ILE A 257 17.17 -1.12 -5.99
C ILE A 257 18.57 -0.76 -6.51
N GLU A 258 18.65 -0.04 -7.62
CA GLU A 258 19.94 0.42 -8.15
C GLU A 258 20.60 1.41 -7.18
N LEU A 259 19.85 2.31 -6.52
CA LEU A 259 20.37 3.14 -5.42
C LEU A 259 20.95 2.28 -4.27
N ALA A 260 20.31 1.16 -3.94
CA ALA A 260 20.83 0.28 -2.91
C ALA A 260 22.10 -0.47 -3.34
N LYS A 261 22.31 -0.69 -4.65
CA LYS A 261 23.56 -1.26 -5.18
C LYS A 261 24.70 -0.26 -5.21
N GLU A 262 24.43 1.02 -5.54
CA GLU A 262 25.41 2.09 -5.54
C GLU A 262 25.84 2.51 -4.13
N ALA A 263 25.10 2.09 -3.09
CA ALA A 263 25.40 2.42 -1.71
C ALA A 263 26.66 1.67 -1.24
N GLU A 264 27.80 2.38 -1.19
CA GLU A 264 29.05 1.84 -0.70
C GLU A 264 29.17 1.95 0.83
N VAL A 265 29.45 0.83 1.52
CA VAL A 265 29.77 0.86 2.95
C VAL A 265 31.27 1.07 3.14
N PRO A 266 31.67 2.12 3.85
CA PRO A 266 33.07 2.31 4.22
C PRO A 266 33.64 1.06 4.92
N GLY A 267 34.75 0.55 4.41
CA GLY A 267 35.42 -0.64 4.99
C GLY A 267 34.96 -1.99 4.44
N GLY A 268 34.07 -2.05 3.46
CA GLY A 268 33.65 -3.31 2.82
C GLY A 268 32.87 -4.28 3.74
N PHE A 269 32.39 -3.83 4.88
CA PHE A 269 31.76 -4.67 5.93
C PHE A 269 30.47 -5.35 5.47
N PHE A 270 29.71 -4.74 4.54
CA PHE A 270 28.55 -5.32 3.88
C PHE A 270 28.77 -5.31 2.37
N GLY A 271 29.15 -6.46 1.83
CA GLY A 271 29.39 -6.60 0.38
C GLY A 271 28.14 -6.55 -0.49
N ARG A 272 26.91 -6.49 0.10
CA ARG A 272 25.64 -6.56 -0.64
C ARG A 272 24.51 -5.91 0.13
N ILE A 273 24.50 -4.58 0.19
CA ILE A 273 23.42 -3.79 0.84
C ILE A 273 22.08 -3.96 0.10
N GLU A 274 22.13 -4.14 -1.22
CA GLU A 274 20.95 -4.38 -2.03
C GLU A 274 20.16 -5.61 -1.55
N SER A 275 20.84 -6.65 -1.07
CA SER A 275 20.17 -7.84 -0.53
C SER A 275 19.45 -7.55 0.79
N LEU A 276 20.05 -6.73 1.67
CA LEU A 276 19.40 -6.28 2.91
C LEU A 276 18.19 -5.40 2.60
N PHE A 277 18.35 -4.42 1.72
CA PHE A 277 17.25 -3.57 1.26
C PHE A 277 16.09 -4.42 0.69
N PHE A 278 16.45 -5.42 -0.13
CA PHE A 278 15.44 -6.28 -0.75
C PHE A 278 14.67 -7.13 0.27
N MET A 279 15.34 -7.69 1.28
CA MET A 279 14.68 -8.42 2.36
C MET A 279 13.69 -7.54 3.12
N ILE A 280 14.10 -6.32 3.46
CA ILE A 280 13.24 -5.35 4.14
C ILE A 280 12.05 -4.94 3.26
N TRP A 281 12.27 -4.77 1.95
CA TRP A 281 11.19 -4.50 1.01
C TRP A 281 10.17 -5.65 0.93
N ILE A 282 10.61 -6.93 0.98
CA ILE A 282 9.68 -8.07 1.05
C ILE A 282 8.81 -7.98 2.30
N MET A 283 9.35 -7.52 3.45
CA MET A 283 8.55 -7.31 4.67
C MET A 283 7.47 -6.25 4.47
N THR A 284 7.74 -5.20 3.68
CA THR A 284 6.73 -4.18 3.33
C THR A 284 5.57 -4.78 2.54
N ILE A 285 5.90 -5.54 1.49
CA ILE A 285 4.90 -6.20 0.65
C ILE A 285 4.12 -7.24 1.46
N PHE A 286 4.77 -7.96 2.37
CA PHE A 286 4.11 -8.90 3.27
C PHE A 286 3.03 -8.20 4.12
N ASN A 287 3.33 -7.03 4.68
CA ASN A 287 2.36 -6.24 5.43
C ASN A 287 1.14 -5.86 4.56
N THR A 288 1.39 -5.32 3.37
CA THR A 288 0.33 -4.92 2.43
C THR A 288 -0.52 -6.13 2.00
N ALA A 289 0.10 -7.24 1.62
CA ALA A 289 -0.59 -8.43 1.18
C ALA A 289 -1.40 -9.09 2.31
N SER A 290 -0.87 -9.07 3.54
CA SER A 290 -1.59 -9.58 4.73
C SER A 290 -2.82 -8.73 5.05
N LEU A 291 -2.72 -7.40 4.97
CA LEU A 291 -3.86 -6.50 5.14
C LEU A 291 -4.88 -6.69 4.02
N CYS A 292 -4.46 -6.86 2.76
CA CYS A 292 -5.35 -7.17 1.65
C CYS A 292 -6.14 -8.47 1.89
N LEU A 293 -5.48 -9.54 2.31
CA LEU A 293 -6.16 -10.80 2.61
C LEU A 293 -7.13 -10.64 3.79
N ASP A 294 -6.73 -9.95 4.87
CA ASP A 294 -7.62 -9.77 6.05
C ASP A 294 -8.84 -8.93 5.70
N VAL A 295 -8.71 -7.85 4.90
CA VAL A 295 -9.86 -7.04 4.44
C VAL A 295 -10.78 -7.87 3.53
N SER A 296 -10.23 -8.66 2.62
CA SER A 296 -11.04 -9.57 1.79
C SER A 296 -11.84 -10.55 2.65
N LEU A 297 -11.20 -11.14 3.68
CA LEU A 297 -11.86 -12.01 4.64
C LEU A 297 -12.95 -11.28 5.45
N MET A 298 -12.69 -10.04 5.90
CA MET A 298 -13.69 -9.23 6.60
C MET A 298 -14.91 -8.96 5.71
N ALA A 299 -14.69 -8.60 4.46
CA ALA A 299 -15.75 -8.32 3.52
C ALA A 299 -16.62 -9.56 3.27
N PHE A 300 -16.01 -10.72 2.95
CA PHE A 300 -16.76 -11.97 2.77
C PHE A 300 -17.46 -12.43 4.07
N SER A 301 -16.79 -12.34 5.22
CA SER A 301 -17.38 -12.74 6.51
C SER A 301 -18.57 -11.86 6.92
N SER A 302 -18.58 -10.58 6.53
CA SER A 302 -19.70 -9.68 6.80
C SER A 302 -20.96 -10.04 6.00
N LEU A 303 -20.79 -10.60 4.81
CA LEU A 303 -21.88 -11.07 3.92
C LEU A 303 -22.38 -12.45 4.33
N PHE A 304 -21.48 -13.36 4.70
CA PHE A 304 -21.77 -14.77 4.99
C PHE A 304 -21.46 -15.10 6.45
N GLN A 305 -22.20 -14.51 7.38
CA GLN A 305 -21.96 -14.58 8.82
C GLN A 305 -21.95 -16.01 9.42
N LYS A 306 -22.58 -16.99 8.73
CA LYS A 306 -22.61 -18.40 9.18
C LYS A 306 -21.29 -19.15 8.87
N VAL A 307 -20.42 -18.58 8.00
CA VAL A 307 -19.18 -19.24 7.56
C VAL A 307 -18.02 -18.78 8.43
N LYS A 308 -17.26 -19.73 8.97
CA LYS A 308 -16.10 -19.44 9.83
C LYS A 308 -14.96 -18.81 9.02
N LYS A 309 -14.17 -17.91 9.64
CA LYS A 309 -12.98 -17.27 9.03
C LYS A 309 -12.03 -18.29 8.39
N ARG A 310 -11.77 -19.42 9.07
CA ARG A 310 -10.90 -20.49 8.56
C ARG A 310 -11.38 -21.06 7.24
N THR A 311 -12.69 -21.24 7.05
CA THR A 311 -13.26 -21.75 5.80
C THR A 311 -12.98 -20.79 4.63
N PHE A 312 -13.13 -19.46 4.86
CA PHE A 312 -12.76 -18.47 3.85
C PHE A 312 -11.26 -18.49 3.53
N ILE A 313 -10.40 -18.66 4.53
CA ILE A 313 -8.95 -18.77 4.29
C ILE A 313 -8.68 -19.98 3.35
N PHE A 314 -9.25 -21.15 3.63
CA PHE A 314 -9.08 -22.33 2.79
C PHE A 314 -9.62 -22.16 1.36
N LEU A 315 -10.70 -21.41 1.19
CA LEU A 315 -11.28 -21.15 -0.14
C LEU A 315 -10.51 -20.07 -0.92
N LEU A 316 -10.15 -18.96 -0.27
CA LEU A 316 -9.51 -17.82 -0.93
C LEU A 316 -8.04 -18.08 -1.24
N THR A 317 -7.31 -18.83 -0.41
CA THR A 317 -5.87 -19.08 -0.62
C THR A 317 -5.56 -19.73 -1.98
N PRO A 318 -6.22 -20.82 -2.39
CA PRO A 318 -6.02 -21.39 -3.72
C PRO A 318 -6.41 -20.41 -4.84
N CYS A 319 -7.50 -19.65 -4.67
CA CYS A 319 -7.92 -18.65 -5.64
C CYS A 319 -6.87 -17.57 -5.81
N ILE A 320 -6.31 -17.03 -4.70
CA ILE A 320 -5.24 -16.03 -4.72
C ILE A 320 -4.00 -16.59 -5.42
N TYR A 321 -3.62 -17.83 -5.12
CA TYR A 321 -2.48 -18.45 -5.77
C TYR A 321 -2.68 -18.60 -7.28
N LEU A 322 -3.84 -19.08 -7.71
CA LEU A 322 -4.15 -19.24 -9.15
C LEU A 322 -4.17 -17.87 -9.86
N ILE A 323 -4.77 -16.85 -9.27
CA ILE A 323 -4.76 -15.50 -9.82
C ILE A 323 -3.32 -14.95 -9.88
N ALA A 324 -2.50 -15.20 -8.86
CA ALA A 324 -1.10 -14.81 -8.85
C ALA A 324 -0.28 -15.50 -9.95
N MET A 325 -0.65 -16.73 -10.35
CA MET A 325 0.03 -17.46 -11.42
C MET A 325 -0.42 -17.06 -12.83
N PHE A 326 -1.54 -16.33 -12.95
CA PHE A 326 -2.08 -15.95 -14.26
C PHE A 326 -1.13 -15.02 -15.06
N PRO A 327 -0.51 -13.95 -14.50
CA PRO A 327 0.49 -13.17 -15.22
C PRO A 327 1.80 -13.98 -15.37
N ILE A 328 2.27 -14.16 -16.60
CA ILE A 328 3.46 -14.98 -16.89
C ILE A 328 4.77 -14.18 -16.66
N ASN A 329 4.74 -12.88 -16.93
CA ASN A 329 5.91 -12.00 -16.91
C ASN A 329 5.62 -10.65 -16.22
N LEU A 330 6.67 -9.84 -16.03
CA LEU A 330 6.57 -8.54 -15.37
C LEU A 330 5.65 -7.56 -16.11
N ILE A 331 5.56 -7.65 -17.44
CA ILE A 331 4.69 -6.77 -18.24
C ILE A 331 3.23 -7.05 -17.91
N GLU A 332 2.83 -8.32 -17.85
CA GLU A 332 1.47 -8.71 -17.50
C GLU A 332 1.13 -8.37 -16.04
N VAL A 333 2.10 -8.49 -15.12
CA VAL A 333 1.93 -8.02 -13.74
C VAL A 333 1.67 -6.51 -13.72
N THR A 334 2.39 -5.73 -14.53
CA THR A 334 2.17 -4.28 -14.65
C THR A 334 0.78 -3.97 -15.21
N VAL A 335 0.31 -4.74 -16.18
CA VAL A 335 -1.07 -4.62 -16.71
C VAL A 335 -2.10 -4.90 -15.62
N LEU A 336 -1.91 -5.97 -14.84
CA LEU A 336 -2.80 -6.27 -13.70
C LEU A 336 -2.80 -5.13 -12.67
N GLY A 337 -1.62 -4.58 -12.35
CA GLY A 337 -1.48 -3.40 -11.48
C GLY A 337 -2.25 -2.18 -12.01
N ARG A 338 -2.27 -1.98 -13.33
CA ARG A 338 -3.03 -0.90 -13.97
C ARG A 338 -4.56 -1.09 -13.81
N TYR A 339 -5.06 -2.30 -13.97
CA TYR A 339 -6.49 -2.60 -13.72
C TYR A 339 -6.86 -2.36 -12.25
N LEU A 340 -5.99 -2.77 -11.32
CA LEU A 340 -6.18 -2.47 -9.89
C LEU A 340 -6.19 -0.96 -9.64
N SER A 341 -5.31 -0.20 -10.28
CA SER A 341 -5.27 1.27 -10.18
C SER A 341 -6.59 1.93 -10.61
N TYR A 342 -7.20 1.48 -11.71
CA TYR A 342 -8.52 1.97 -12.13
C TYR A 342 -9.61 1.57 -11.13
N SER A 343 -9.55 0.35 -10.59
CA SER A 343 -10.51 -0.12 -9.59
C SER A 343 -10.44 0.68 -8.29
N VAL A 344 -9.25 1.10 -7.87
CA VAL A 344 -9.03 1.97 -6.72
C VAL A 344 -9.77 3.29 -6.86
N PHE A 345 -9.73 3.91 -8.02
CA PHE A 345 -10.44 5.18 -8.21
C PHE A 345 -11.95 5.02 -8.00
N GLY A 346 -12.54 3.95 -8.55
CA GLY A 346 -13.96 3.64 -8.32
C GLY A 346 -14.26 3.30 -6.86
N LEU A 347 -13.58 2.29 -6.33
CA LEU A 347 -13.86 1.73 -5.01
C LEU A 347 -13.37 2.63 -3.87
N GLY A 348 -12.13 3.12 -3.98
CA GLY A 348 -11.48 3.84 -2.89
C GLY A 348 -11.75 5.35 -2.87
N VAL A 349 -12.15 5.96 -3.99
CA VAL A 349 -12.44 7.40 -4.07
C VAL A 349 -13.92 7.67 -4.24
N LEU A 350 -14.53 7.15 -5.31
CA LEU A 350 -15.91 7.49 -5.64
C LEU A 350 -16.90 6.93 -4.61
N ILE A 351 -16.78 5.64 -4.25
CA ILE A 351 -17.72 5.01 -3.32
C ILE A 351 -17.69 5.67 -1.94
N PRO A 352 -16.54 5.86 -1.24
CA PRO A 352 -16.54 6.52 0.07
C PRO A 352 -17.07 7.95 0.02
N THR A 353 -16.74 8.69 -1.04
CA THR A 353 -17.22 10.08 -1.22
C THR A 353 -18.74 10.12 -1.38
N VAL A 354 -19.31 9.29 -2.25
CA VAL A 354 -20.75 9.19 -2.48
C VAL A 354 -21.47 8.73 -1.20
N LEU A 355 -20.95 7.70 -0.52
CA LEU A 355 -21.55 7.22 0.73
C LEU A 355 -21.52 8.29 1.82
N LEU A 356 -20.44 9.07 1.95
CA LEU A 356 -20.36 10.17 2.92
C LEU A 356 -21.39 11.27 2.61
N ILE A 357 -21.53 11.65 1.34
CA ILE A 357 -22.50 12.65 0.90
C ILE A 357 -23.92 12.14 1.19
N LEU A 358 -24.25 10.91 0.79
CA LEU A 358 -25.58 10.32 1.03
C LEU A 358 -25.89 10.22 2.53
N ALA A 359 -24.92 9.78 3.36
CA ALA A 359 -25.09 9.71 4.79
C ALA A 359 -25.35 11.08 5.44
N LYS A 360 -24.68 12.15 4.93
CA LYS A 360 -24.92 13.52 5.40
C LYS A 360 -26.28 14.04 4.97
N VAL A 361 -26.64 13.89 3.70
CA VAL A 361 -27.93 14.39 3.14
C VAL A 361 -29.13 13.69 3.80
N ARG A 362 -29.02 12.39 4.03
CA ARG A 362 -30.07 11.60 4.69
C ARG A 362 -30.09 11.72 6.23
N GLY A 363 -29.11 12.41 6.82
CA GLY A 363 -28.99 12.54 8.29
C GLY A 363 -28.66 11.23 9.01
N ILE A 364 -28.22 10.17 8.28
CA ILE A 364 -27.98 8.85 8.85
C ILE A 364 -26.66 8.87 9.64
N LYS A 365 -26.73 8.42 10.88
CA LYS A 365 -25.56 8.19 11.78
C LYS A 365 -25.71 6.81 12.44
N GLY A 366 -24.61 6.19 12.83
CA GLY A 366 -24.63 5.03 13.72
C GLY A 366 -25.16 5.42 15.10
N ASN A 367 -25.78 4.49 15.78
CA ASN A 367 -26.09 4.68 17.21
C ASN A 367 -24.78 4.70 18.00
N GLU A 368 -24.64 5.69 18.88
CA GLU A 368 -23.51 5.81 19.82
C GLU A 368 -23.46 4.63 20.80
#